data_51a9376d0ce72d34d853bdaebd17d5b2
#
_entry.id   51a9376d0ce72d34d853bdaebd17d5b2
#
_cell.length_a   1.000
_cell.length_b   1.000
_cell.length_c   1.000
_cell.angle_alpha   90.00
_cell.angle_beta   90.00
_cell.angle_gamma   90.00
#
_symmetry.space_group_name_H-M   'P 1'
#
loop_
_entity.id
_entity.type
_entity.pdbx_description
1 polymer ?
#
loop_
_entity_poly.entity_id
_entity_poly.type
_entity_poly.pdbx_seq_one_letter_code
_entity_poly.pdbx_strand_id
1 'polypeptide(L)'
;RLRRSRRAYASDPVEKEKIMSLFEAARWAPSSVNEQPWLYLYATSDQTGLWEKIFDALTESNKVWAKSAPLLILSMIRKNFTRNDRPNVSARYDLGAANAFLSLQAAHFGLNVHQMAGFDPERAKSNLHIPDHLEPMVILGIGYPGDIESLPEHLKLREMAPRERYLQQEFVMNKSF
;
A
#
# COMPACT_ATOMS: atom_id res chain seq x y z
N ARG A 1 7.91 11.30 -11.27
CA ARG A 1 9.23 11.07 -10.64
C ARG A 1 9.25 11.34 -9.14
N LEU A 2 8.30 12.11 -8.58
CA LEU A 2 8.25 12.46 -7.16
C LEU A 2 7.98 11.25 -6.26
N ARG A 3 7.05 10.36 -6.64
CA ARG A 3 6.72 9.18 -5.84
C ARG A 3 7.94 8.29 -5.57
N ARG A 4 8.24 8.04 -4.30
CA ARG A 4 9.24 7.07 -3.80
C ARG A 4 8.61 6.22 -2.68
N SER A 5 9.11 4.99 -2.51
CA SER A 5 8.80 4.13 -1.36
C SER A 5 9.77 4.44 -0.23
N ARG A 6 9.52 5.53 0.49
CA ARG A 6 10.30 5.98 1.64
C ARG A 6 9.91 5.22 2.90
N ARG A 7 10.80 5.22 3.90
CA ARG A 7 10.63 4.55 5.20
C ARG A 7 10.68 5.51 6.39
N ALA A 8 11.22 6.71 6.21
CA ALA A 8 11.20 7.73 7.24
C ALA A 8 9.91 8.56 7.12
N TYR A 9 9.14 8.59 8.20
CA TYR A 9 7.92 9.38 8.30
C TYR A 9 8.04 10.40 9.43
N ALA A 10 7.50 11.60 9.20
CA ALA A 10 7.26 12.58 10.24
C ALA A 10 6.11 12.11 11.14
N SER A 11 6.05 12.65 12.36
CA SER A 11 4.98 12.35 13.32
C SER A 11 3.67 13.06 13.03
N ASP A 12 3.68 13.99 12.06
CA ASP A 12 2.49 14.75 11.69
C ASP A 12 1.39 13.82 11.17
N PRO A 13 0.17 13.95 11.68
CA PRO A 13 -0.96 13.15 11.22
C PRO A 13 -1.30 13.48 9.78
N VAL A 14 -1.79 12.49 9.04
CA VAL A 14 -2.34 12.72 7.70
C VAL A 14 -3.79 13.19 7.86
N GLU A 15 -4.12 14.33 7.29
CA GLU A 15 -5.45 14.94 7.39
C GLU A 15 -6.52 14.05 6.75
N LYS A 16 -7.67 13.98 7.38
CA LYS A 16 -8.78 13.11 6.94
C LYS A 16 -9.19 13.37 5.48
N GLU A 17 -9.19 14.62 5.06
CA GLU A 17 -9.53 15.03 3.70
C GLU A 17 -8.54 14.46 2.68
N LYS A 18 -7.25 14.45 3.02
CA LYS A 18 -6.22 13.83 2.19
C LYS A 18 -6.40 12.32 2.14
N ILE A 19 -6.64 11.66 3.28
CA ILE A 19 -6.93 10.21 3.33
C ILE A 19 -8.10 9.87 2.41
N MET A 20 -9.20 10.61 2.49
CA MET A 20 -10.36 10.38 1.62
C MET A 20 -10.02 10.61 0.14
N SER A 21 -9.21 11.61 -0.19
CA SER A 21 -8.73 11.85 -1.56
C SER A 21 -7.86 10.71 -2.09
N LEU A 22 -7.08 10.02 -1.23
CA LEU A 22 -6.32 8.83 -1.63
C LEU A 22 -7.26 7.71 -2.08
N PHE A 23 -8.31 7.45 -1.31
CA PHE A 23 -9.32 6.43 -1.66
C PHE A 23 -10.15 6.84 -2.87
N GLU A 24 -10.45 8.14 -3.03
CA GLU A 24 -11.12 8.63 -4.23
C GLU A 24 -10.26 8.39 -5.48
N ALA A 25 -8.97 8.64 -5.44
CA ALA A 25 -8.08 8.31 -6.55
C ALA A 25 -8.08 6.79 -6.86
N ALA A 26 -8.00 5.95 -5.83
CA ALA A 26 -8.09 4.49 -5.99
C ALA A 26 -9.41 4.06 -6.65
N ARG A 27 -10.54 4.70 -6.29
CA ARG A 27 -11.88 4.43 -6.82
C ARG A 27 -11.98 4.62 -8.33
N TRP A 28 -11.18 5.52 -8.91
CA TRP A 28 -11.15 5.81 -10.35
C TRP A 28 -10.24 4.88 -11.15
N ALA A 29 -9.61 3.90 -10.51
CA ALA A 29 -8.83 2.92 -11.25
C ALA A 29 -9.73 2.04 -12.16
N PRO A 30 -9.23 1.61 -13.32
CA PRO A 30 -9.95 0.65 -14.15
C PRO A 30 -9.99 -0.72 -13.47
N SER A 31 -11.03 -1.50 -13.77
CA SER A 31 -11.12 -2.90 -13.36
C SER A 31 -11.86 -3.75 -14.39
N SER A 32 -11.58 -5.04 -14.40
CA SER A 32 -12.26 -5.99 -15.29
C SER A 32 -13.77 -5.91 -15.09
N VAL A 33 -14.52 -5.66 -16.16
CA VAL A 33 -15.99 -5.48 -16.18
C VAL A 33 -16.52 -4.50 -15.13
N ASN A 34 -15.69 -3.54 -14.73
CA ASN A 34 -15.97 -2.58 -13.66
C ASN A 34 -16.32 -3.23 -12.32
N GLU A 35 -15.70 -4.36 -12.00
CA GLU A 35 -15.96 -5.13 -10.77
C GLU A 35 -15.52 -4.42 -9.50
N GLN A 36 -14.46 -3.57 -9.58
CA GLN A 36 -13.93 -2.79 -8.44
C GLN A 36 -13.67 -3.69 -7.21
N PRO A 37 -12.80 -4.72 -7.36
CA PRO A 37 -12.66 -5.79 -6.36
C PRO A 37 -11.89 -5.36 -5.12
N TRP A 38 -11.35 -4.15 -5.07
CA TRP A 38 -10.54 -3.64 -3.98
C TRP A 38 -11.35 -3.30 -2.75
N LEU A 39 -10.78 -3.61 -1.59
CA LEU A 39 -11.24 -3.16 -0.28
C LEU A 39 -10.05 -2.62 0.50
N TYR A 40 -10.31 -1.61 1.31
CA TYR A 40 -9.30 -0.97 2.14
C TYR A 40 -9.76 -0.93 3.59
N LEU A 41 -8.90 -1.37 4.49
CA LEU A 41 -9.03 -1.12 5.92
C LEU A 41 -7.88 -0.20 6.32
N TYR A 42 -8.18 0.90 6.97
CA TYR A 42 -7.15 1.85 7.37
C TYR A 42 -7.27 2.25 8.84
N ALA A 43 -6.13 2.62 9.41
CA ALA A 43 -6.07 3.21 10.75
C ALA A 43 -5.00 4.29 10.80
N THR A 44 -5.31 5.38 11.48
CA THR A 44 -4.37 6.41 11.87
C THR A 44 -3.75 6.05 13.23
N SER A 45 -2.56 6.56 13.53
CA SER A 45 -1.79 6.19 14.72
C SER A 45 -2.49 6.54 16.05
N ASP A 46 -3.46 7.44 16.05
CA ASP A 46 -4.33 7.75 17.19
C ASP A 46 -5.42 6.68 17.42
N GLN A 47 -5.73 5.87 16.41
CA GLN A 47 -6.62 4.71 16.51
C GLN A 47 -5.82 3.47 16.94
N THR A 48 -5.17 3.52 18.10
CA THR A 48 -4.14 2.57 18.54
C THR A 48 -4.55 1.11 18.38
N GLY A 49 -5.74 0.72 18.83
CA GLY A 49 -6.18 -0.68 18.78
C GLY A 49 -6.32 -1.24 17.37
N LEU A 50 -6.78 -0.45 16.38
CA LEU A 50 -6.88 -0.90 14.99
C LEU A 50 -5.53 -0.80 14.27
N TRP A 51 -4.79 0.29 14.54
CA TRP A 51 -3.46 0.48 13.96
C TRP A 51 -2.51 -0.65 14.37
N GLU A 52 -2.49 -1.01 15.65
CA GLU A 52 -1.67 -2.10 16.20
C GLU A 52 -2.01 -3.46 15.57
N LYS A 53 -3.27 -3.75 15.32
CA LYS A 53 -3.70 -4.99 14.66
C LYS A 53 -3.18 -5.11 13.23
N ILE A 54 -3.16 -3.99 12.48
CA ILE A 54 -2.58 -3.95 11.14
C ILE A 54 -1.05 -4.07 11.22
N PHE A 55 -0.43 -3.31 12.13
CA PHE A 55 1.01 -3.27 12.33
C PHE A 55 1.58 -4.63 12.75
N ASP A 56 0.89 -5.35 13.66
CA ASP A 56 1.33 -6.66 14.15
C ASP A 56 1.44 -7.70 13.02
N ALA A 57 0.65 -7.59 11.98
CA ALA A 57 0.75 -8.48 10.82
C ALA A 57 2.02 -8.26 9.99
N LEU A 58 2.73 -7.14 10.12
CA LEU A 58 3.99 -6.89 9.39
C LEU A 58 5.10 -7.84 9.81
N THR A 59 6.00 -8.16 8.86
CA THR A 59 7.26 -8.83 9.20
C THR A 59 8.13 -7.95 10.09
N GLU A 60 9.00 -8.56 10.90
CA GLU A 60 9.90 -7.83 11.81
C GLU A 60 10.77 -6.80 11.07
N SER A 61 11.23 -7.13 9.86
CA SER A 61 12.02 -6.20 9.03
C SER A 61 11.26 -4.94 8.62
N ASN A 62 9.93 -5.05 8.44
CA ASN A 62 9.08 -3.90 8.14
C ASN A 62 8.68 -3.15 9.41
N LYS A 63 8.45 -3.84 10.53
CA LYS A 63 8.13 -3.22 11.82
C LYS A 63 9.18 -2.22 12.28
N VAL A 64 10.46 -2.49 11.99
CA VAL A 64 11.59 -1.61 12.38
C VAL A 64 11.36 -0.15 12.01
N TRP A 65 10.77 0.13 10.86
CA TRP A 65 10.57 1.48 10.34
C TRP A 65 9.08 1.86 10.21
N ALA A 66 8.19 0.91 9.96
CA ALA A 66 6.76 1.18 9.79
C ALA A 66 6.08 1.67 11.08
N LYS A 67 6.71 1.46 12.25
CA LYS A 67 6.23 1.97 13.55
C LYS A 67 6.08 3.49 13.60
N SER A 68 6.75 4.23 12.72
CA SER A 68 6.64 5.69 12.62
C SER A 68 5.59 6.14 11.60
N ALA A 69 4.92 5.21 10.89
CA ALA A 69 3.91 5.57 9.91
C ALA A 69 2.63 6.07 10.59
N PRO A 70 2.21 7.33 10.39
CA PRO A 70 0.99 7.86 11.01
C PRO A 70 -0.30 7.27 10.43
N LEU A 71 -0.22 6.63 9.26
CA LEU A 71 -1.35 5.97 8.59
C LEU A 71 -0.90 4.61 8.05
N LEU A 72 -1.61 3.55 8.42
CA LEU A 72 -1.51 2.23 7.81
C LEU A 72 -2.79 1.89 7.07
N ILE A 73 -2.64 1.32 5.87
CA ILE A 73 -3.76 0.82 5.07
C ILE A 73 -3.48 -0.63 4.70
N LEU A 74 -4.38 -1.54 5.05
CA LEU A 74 -4.40 -2.89 4.51
C LEU A 74 -5.27 -2.90 3.26
N SER A 75 -4.69 -3.22 2.11
CA SER A 75 -5.42 -3.39 0.86
C SER A 75 -5.71 -4.87 0.62
N MET A 76 -6.95 -5.15 0.22
CA MET A 76 -7.50 -6.48 0.05
C MET A 76 -8.24 -6.58 -1.27
N ILE A 77 -8.44 -7.81 -1.75
CA ILE A 77 -9.31 -8.11 -2.88
C ILE A 77 -10.49 -8.97 -2.45
N ARG A 78 -11.63 -8.77 -3.16
CA ARG A 78 -12.67 -9.78 -3.23
C ARG A 78 -12.25 -10.84 -4.24
N LYS A 79 -12.19 -12.12 -3.79
CA LYS A 79 -11.68 -13.23 -4.61
C LYS A 79 -12.57 -13.56 -5.80
N ASN A 80 -13.88 -13.38 -5.66
CA ASN A 80 -14.87 -13.74 -6.66
C ASN A 80 -15.61 -12.52 -7.20
N PHE A 81 -16.12 -12.62 -8.42
CA PHE A 81 -17.02 -11.63 -9.01
C PHE A 81 -18.34 -11.55 -8.24
N THR A 82 -18.80 -10.36 -7.90
CA THR A 82 -20.06 -10.14 -7.17
C THR A 82 -21.29 -10.63 -7.92
N ARG A 83 -21.26 -10.56 -9.25
CA ARG A 83 -22.41 -10.89 -10.12
C ARG A 83 -22.71 -12.39 -10.25
N ASN A 84 -21.73 -13.27 -10.02
CA ASN A 84 -21.90 -14.71 -10.31
C ASN A 84 -21.05 -15.65 -9.44
N ASP A 85 -20.35 -15.09 -8.45
CA ASP A 85 -19.48 -15.80 -7.50
C ASP A 85 -18.36 -16.64 -8.15
N ARG A 86 -18.02 -16.38 -9.42
CA ARG A 86 -16.88 -17.04 -10.06
C ARG A 86 -15.57 -16.37 -9.67
N PRO A 87 -14.43 -17.10 -9.62
CA PRO A 87 -13.13 -16.54 -9.31
C PRO A 87 -12.79 -15.36 -10.21
N ASN A 88 -12.42 -14.24 -9.61
CA ASN A 88 -11.95 -13.05 -10.31
C ASN A 88 -10.43 -13.08 -10.47
N VAL A 89 -9.97 -13.65 -11.57
CA VAL A 89 -8.53 -13.77 -11.87
C VAL A 89 -7.83 -12.42 -12.08
N SER A 90 -8.60 -11.36 -12.36
CA SER A 90 -8.07 -10.00 -12.58
C SER A 90 -7.96 -9.19 -11.28
N ALA A 91 -8.55 -9.65 -10.15
CA ALA A 91 -8.68 -8.86 -8.94
C ALA A 91 -7.35 -8.30 -8.42
N ARG A 92 -6.27 -9.08 -8.50
CA ARG A 92 -4.93 -8.66 -8.06
C ARG A 92 -4.34 -7.58 -8.97
N TYR A 93 -4.54 -7.69 -10.27
CA TYR A 93 -4.12 -6.69 -11.26
C TYR A 93 -4.89 -5.38 -11.06
N ASP A 94 -6.21 -5.46 -10.88
CA ASP A 94 -7.10 -4.32 -10.66
C ASP A 94 -6.73 -3.59 -9.37
N LEU A 95 -6.47 -4.32 -8.27
CA LEU A 95 -5.99 -3.73 -7.01
C LEU A 95 -4.63 -3.04 -7.19
N GLY A 96 -3.72 -3.62 -7.96
CA GLY A 96 -2.43 -3.00 -8.28
C GLY A 96 -2.60 -1.64 -8.96
N ALA A 97 -3.55 -1.52 -9.89
CA ALA A 97 -3.90 -0.26 -10.54
C ALA A 97 -4.48 0.75 -9.52
N ALA A 98 -5.41 0.32 -8.65
CA ALA A 98 -6.00 1.18 -7.62
C ALA A 98 -4.93 1.69 -6.62
N ASN A 99 -4.04 0.82 -6.15
CA ASN A 99 -2.93 1.19 -5.29
C ASN A 99 -1.92 2.13 -5.98
N ALA A 100 -1.74 2.02 -7.29
CA ALA A 100 -0.90 2.95 -8.06
C ALA A 100 -1.53 4.35 -8.10
N PHE A 101 -2.83 4.47 -8.38
CA PHE A 101 -3.55 5.75 -8.38
C PHE A 101 -3.52 6.41 -6.99
N LEU A 102 -3.79 5.64 -5.93
CA LEU A 102 -3.64 6.09 -4.53
C LEU A 102 -2.23 6.64 -4.28
N SER A 103 -1.19 5.91 -4.71
CA SER A 103 0.20 6.30 -4.48
C SER A 103 0.60 7.55 -5.27
N LEU A 104 0.03 7.78 -6.45
CA LEU A 104 0.26 9.00 -7.23
C LEU A 104 -0.43 10.20 -6.58
N GLN A 105 -1.65 10.02 -6.09
CA GLN A 105 -2.38 11.05 -5.35
C GLN A 105 -1.65 11.44 -4.05
N ALA A 106 -1.13 10.46 -3.31
CA ALA A 106 -0.30 10.72 -2.14
C ALA A 106 0.95 11.56 -2.49
N ALA A 107 1.64 11.21 -3.58
CA ALA A 107 2.79 11.97 -4.04
C ALA A 107 2.45 13.40 -4.46
N HIS A 108 1.23 13.64 -4.99
CA HIS A 108 0.71 14.97 -5.27
C HIS A 108 0.57 15.81 -3.98
N PHE A 109 0.15 15.20 -2.89
CA PHE A 109 0.06 15.86 -1.58
C PHE A 109 1.37 15.92 -0.80
N GLY A 110 2.49 15.51 -1.41
CA GLY A 110 3.79 15.48 -0.73
C GLY A 110 3.92 14.34 0.28
N LEU A 111 3.00 13.39 0.30
CA LEU A 111 3.04 12.21 1.16
C LEU A 111 3.92 11.11 0.55
N ASN A 112 4.61 10.38 1.41
CA ASN A 112 5.30 9.15 1.06
C ASN A 112 4.34 7.97 1.20
N VAL A 113 4.42 7.02 0.26
CA VAL A 113 3.72 5.72 0.34
C VAL A 113 4.72 4.60 0.15
N HIS A 114 4.75 3.66 1.09
CA HIS A 114 5.50 2.42 0.95
C HIS A 114 4.55 1.22 1.01
N GLN A 115 4.45 0.50 -0.09
CA GLN A 115 3.66 -0.72 -0.19
C GLN A 115 4.51 -1.90 0.26
N MET A 116 4.05 -2.62 1.28
CA MET A 116 4.77 -3.73 1.94
C MET A 116 4.06 -5.05 1.67
N ALA A 117 4.67 -5.92 0.84
CA ALA A 117 4.25 -7.32 0.70
C ALA A 117 4.80 -8.21 1.83
N GLY A 118 5.76 -7.69 2.62
CA GLY A 118 6.33 -8.39 3.77
C GLY A 118 5.41 -8.28 4.99
N PHE A 119 4.36 -9.08 5.02
CA PHE A 119 3.44 -9.26 6.15
C PHE A 119 2.90 -10.70 6.17
N ASP A 120 2.26 -11.09 7.26
CA ASP A 120 1.60 -12.38 7.44
C ASP A 120 0.09 -12.22 7.17
N PRO A 121 -0.43 -12.72 6.03
CA PRO A 121 -1.84 -12.61 5.68
C PRO A 121 -2.77 -13.33 6.65
N GLU A 122 -2.37 -14.47 7.20
CA GLU A 122 -3.21 -15.24 8.12
C GLU A 122 -3.29 -14.54 9.49
N ARG A 123 -2.19 -13.93 9.94
CA ARG A 123 -2.20 -13.08 11.13
C ARG A 123 -3.09 -11.84 10.91
N ALA A 124 -3.02 -11.20 9.74
CA ALA A 124 -3.91 -10.09 9.40
C ALA A 124 -5.38 -10.52 9.43
N LYS A 125 -5.73 -11.68 8.86
CA LYS A 125 -7.09 -12.22 8.90
C LYS A 125 -7.56 -12.47 10.32
N SER A 126 -6.73 -13.11 11.14
CA SER A 126 -7.06 -13.40 12.55
C SER A 126 -7.27 -12.13 13.36
N ASN A 127 -6.30 -11.19 13.32
CA ASN A 127 -6.34 -9.97 14.11
C ASN A 127 -7.52 -9.05 13.77
N LEU A 128 -7.90 -9.02 12.49
CA LEU A 128 -8.88 -8.09 11.93
C LEU A 128 -10.22 -8.75 11.58
N HIS A 129 -10.37 -10.04 11.86
CA HIS A 129 -11.58 -10.84 11.56
C HIS A 129 -12.00 -10.74 10.10
N ILE A 130 -11.01 -10.84 9.17
CA ILE A 130 -11.25 -10.69 7.73
C ILE A 130 -11.95 -11.95 7.20
N PRO A 131 -13.12 -11.81 6.54
CA PRO A 131 -13.86 -12.95 5.99
C PRO A 131 -13.08 -13.67 4.88
N ASP A 132 -13.33 -14.97 4.72
CA ASP A 132 -12.61 -15.85 3.78
C ASP A 132 -12.76 -15.45 2.31
N HIS A 133 -13.82 -14.76 1.93
CA HIS A 133 -14.00 -14.26 0.55
C HIS A 133 -13.11 -13.06 0.22
N LEU A 134 -12.41 -12.49 1.22
CA LEU A 134 -11.42 -11.44 1.05
C LEU A 134 -10.00 -12.01 1.17
N GLU A 135 -9.08 -11.42 0.44
CA GLU A 135 -7.66 -11.76 0.48
C GLU A 135 -6.83 -10.51 0.77
N PRO A 136 -6.12 -10.46 1.91
CA PRO A 136 -5.14 -9.41 2.20
C PRO A 136 -3.96 -9.47 1.21
N MET A 137 -3.59 -8.33 0.63
CA MET A 137 -2.59 -8.29 -0.44
C MET A 137 -1.33 -7.50 -0.09
N VAL A 138 -1.50 -6.30 0.47
CA VAL A 138 -0.40 -5.36 0.73
C VAL A 138 -0.78 -4.45 1.90
N ILE A 139 0.17 -4.16 2.78
CA ILE A 139 0.03 -3.09 3.77
C ILE A 139 0.78 -1.86 3.26
N LEU A 140 0.12 -0.69 3.25
CA LEU A 140 0.71 0.58 2.87
C LEU A 140 0.99 1.40 4.13
N GLY A 141 2.25 1.82 4.31
CA GLY A 141 2.63 2.85 5.27
C GLY A 141 2.61 4.21 4.57
N ILE A 142 1.93 5.19 5.14
CA ILE A 142 1.74 6.51 4.53
C ILE A 142 1.99 7.61 5.59
N GLY A 143 2.65 8.68 5.18
CA GLY A 143 2.90 9.85 6.02
C GLY A 143 3.74 10.90 5.31
N TYR A 144 3.93 12.02 5.96
CA TYR A 144 4.84 13.06 5.49
C TYR A 144 6.29 12.58 5.53
N PRO A 145 7.19 13.14 4.68
CA PRO A 145 8.61 12.84 4.75
C PRO A 145 9.17 13.14 6.14
N GLY A 146 9.79 12.13 6.77
CA GLY A 146 10.48 12.27 8.04
C GLY A 146 11.99 12.36 7.88
N ASP A 147 12.68 12.48 9.02
CA ASP A 147 14.12 12.51 9.07
C ASP A 147 14.70 11.11 8.81
N ILE A 148 15.53 10.99 7.79
CA ILE A 148 16.22 9.73 7.45
C ILE A 148 17.22 9.30 8.52
N GLU A 149 17.70 10.23 9.35
CA GLU A 149 18.61 9.94 10.46
C GLU A 149 17.94 9.10 11.56
N SER A 150 16.62 9.09 11.62
CA SER A 150 15.85 8.22 12.52
C SER A 150 15.89 6.72 12.14
N LEU A 151 16.34 6.39 10.94
CA LEU A 151 16.41 5.02 10.44
C LEU A 151 17.72 4.31 10.85
N PRO A 152 17.70 2.98 11.03
CA PRO A 152 18.93 2.18 11.11
C PRO A 152 19.84 2.41 9.89
N GLU A 153 21.16 2.33 10.08
CA GLU A 153 22.16 2.67 9.05
C GLU A 153 21.91 1.98 7.70
N HIS A 154 21.64 0.67 7.70
CA HIS A 154 21.38 -0.09 6.49
C HIS A 154 20.13 0.37 5.72
N LEU A 155 19.15 1.00 6.40
CA LEU A 155 17.97 1.60 5.77
C LEU A 155 18.24 3.02 5.28
N LYS A 156 19.07 3.80 5.98
CA LYS A 156 19.54 5.11 5.49
C LYS A 156 20.22 4.98 4.14
N LEU A 157 21.17 4.04 4.02
CA LEU A 157 21.85 3.78 2.74
C LEU A 157 20.86 3.47 1.60
N ARG A 158 19.81 2.70 1.89
CA ARG A 158 18.73 2.42 0.90
C ARG A 158 17.89 3.67 0.56
N GLU A 159 17.65 4.55 1.54
CA GLU A 159 16.92 5.80 1.31
C GLU A 159 17.71 6.78 0.42
N MET A 160 19.02 6.83 0.61
CA MET A 160 19.94 7.71 -0.12
C MET A 160 20.26 7.19 -1.52
N ALA A 161 20.19 5.87 -1.73
CA ALA A 161 20.55 5.26 -3.01
C ALA A 161 19.78 5.86 -4.19
N PRO A 162 20.45 6.09 -5.34
CA PRO A 162 19.80 6.53 -6.56
C PRO A 162 18.75 5.48 -7.00
N ARG A 163 17.68 5.95 -7.63
CA ARG A 163 16.68 5.04 -8.21
C ARG A 163 17.08 4.63 -9.61
N GLU A 164 17.22 3.36 -9.80
CA GLU A 164 17.44 2.78 -11.11
C GLU A 164 16.14 2.27 -11.72
N ARG A 165 16.08 2.23 -13.04
CA ARG A 165 15.01 1.65 -13.83
C ARG A 165 15.63 1.08 -15.10
N TYR A 166 15.10 -0.04 -15.53
CA TYR A 166 15.41 -0.56 -16.86
C TYR A 166 15.10 0.47 -17.94
N LEU A 167 15.86 0.47 -19.02
CA LEU A 167 15.56 1.27 -20.19
C LEU A 167 14.31 0.70 -20.87
N GLN A 168 13.53 1.54 -21.54
CA GLN A 168 12.28 1.10 -22.19
C GLN A 168 12.52 -0.08 -23.16
N GLN A 169 13.61 -0.06 -23.89
CA GLN A 169 13.99 -1.13 -24.82
C GLN A 169 14.21 -2.51 -24.19
N GLU A 170 14.38 -2.58 -22.86
CA GLU A 170 14.59 -3.83 -22.12
C GLU A 170 13.28 -4.53 -21.76
N PHE A 171 12.14 -3.81 -21.81
CA PHE A 171 10.82 -4.36 -21.47
C PHE A 171 9.69 -3.99 -22.43
N VAL A 172 9.97 -3.18 -23.46
CA VAL A 172 9.02 -2.84 -24.52
C VAL A 172 9.47 -3.49 -25.82
N MET A 173 8.65 -4.40 -26.34
CA MET A 173 8.95 -5.16 -27.55
C MET A 173 7.83 -5.00 -28.57
N ASN A 174 8.19 -4.88 -29.85
CA ASN A 174 7.28 -4.88 -30.98
C ASN A 174 7.55 -6.04 -31.94
N LYS A 175 8.12 -7.14 -31.44
CA LYS A 175 8.42 -8.38 -32.15
C LYS A 175 8.06 -9.58 -31.28
N SER A 176 7.85 -10.74 -31.89
CA SER A 176 7.72 -12.02 -31.17
C SER A 176 9.02 -12.38 -30.44
N PHE A 177 8.90 -13.16 -29.36
CA PHE A 177 10.05 -13.76 -28.68
C PHE A 177 10.68 -14.84 -29.55
#